data_e371ac741a02773c6ef6cfdfc13e3922
#
_entry.id   e371ac741a02773c6ef6cfdfc13e3922
#
_cell.length_a   1.000
_cell.length_b   1.000
_cell.length_c   1.000
_cell.angle_alpha   90.00
_cell.angle_beta   90.00
_cell.angle_gamma   90.00
#
_symmetry.space_group_name_H-M   'P 1'
#
loop_
_entity.id
_entity.type
_entity.pdbx_description
1 polymer ?
#
loop_
_entity_poly.entity_id
_entity_poly.type
_entity_poly.pdbx_seq_one_letter_code
_entity_poly.pdbx_strand_id
1 'polypeptide(L)'
;MNTIISAIKEFGKDFPADYSIPKRKLGKTNEQLSIIGFGGIMLNDNPQEFANELVAKAFDLGVNYFDVAPKYGNAEDRLGPALKPFRKNSFLACKTRQRDAAGAQKDLENSLRKLQTDYFDLYQLHELTTDDEVQTVFGTNGALETLVKAKRDGKIKHIGFSAHSVKAALFALKNFNFDSILFPINFACWNAGNFGPQVFAEAEKQGIGILALKAMALTTFREKEDLIFKNCWYKPIDDEHIMKRALRYTLSKKITAAIPPGEYTLFLKALEFMQDFSPIEEEETQELLALAKNTRPVFMHD
;
A
#
# COMPACT_ATOMS: atom_id res chain seq x y z
N MET A 1 18.29 -18.98 -4.21
CA MET A 1 18.05 -17.75 -5.00
C MET A 1 17.65 -18.09 -6.43
N ASN A 2 18.44 -18.87 -7.19
CA ASN A 2 18.11 -19.23 -8.59
C ASN A 2 16.73 -19.87 -8.74
N THR A 3 16.32 -20.75 -7.80
CA THR A 3 14.98 -21.38 -7.81
C THR A 3 13.85 -20.35 -7.66
N ILE A 4 14.03 -19.34 -6.79
CA ILE A 4 13.02 -18.28 -6.59
C ILE A 4 12.90 -17.43 -7.86
N ILE A 5 14.02 -17.01 -8.44
CA ILE A 5 14.04 -16.23 -9.68
C ILE A 5 13.37 -17.01 -10.82
N SER A 6 13.67 -18.32 -10.93
CA SER A 6 13.01 -19.19 -11.91
C SER A 6 11.49 -19.23 -11.68
N ALA A 7 11.04 -19.38 -10.44
CA ALA A 7 9.61 -19.39 -10.13
C ALA A 7 8.92 -18.05 -10.48
N ILE A 8 9.58 -16.91 -10.23
CA ILE A 8 9.05 -15.59 -10.63
C ILE A 8 8.94 -15.50 -12.17
N LYS A 9 9.93 -15.96 -12.91
CA LYS A 9 9.92 -15.98 -14.39
C LYS A 9 8.80 -16.84 -14.96
N GLU A 10 8.56 -17.99 -14.34
CA GLU A 10 7.49 -18.94 -14.76
C GLU A 10 6.09 -18.45 -14.37
N PHE A 11 5.96 -17.64 -13.30
CA PHE A 11 4.68 -17.15 -12.84
C PHE A 11 3.92 -16.41 -13.94
N GLY A 12 2.64 -16.71 -14.08
CA GLY A 12 1.75 -16.05 -15.05
C GLY A 12 1.91 -16.52 -16.49
N LYS A 13 2.73 -17.55 -16.78
CA LYS A 13 2.83 -18.14 -18.14
C LYS A 13 1.50 -18.76 -18.61
N ASP A 14 0.72 -19.27 -17.66
CA ASP A 14 -0.58 -19.88 -17.93
C ASP A 14 -1.74 -18.86 -17.92
N PHE A 15 -1.44 -17.57 -17.68
CA PHE A 15 -2.44 -16.53 -17.74
C PHE A 15 -2.84 -16.26 -19.19
N PRO A 16 -4.08 -15.80 -19.47
CA PRO A 16 -4.47 -15.40 -20.80
C PRO A 16 -3.45 -14.42 -21.42
N ALA A 17 -3.17 -14.55 -22.70
CA ALA A 17 -2.15 -13.74 -23.38
C ALA A 17 -2.45 -12.22 -23.35
N ASP A 18 -3.72 -11.87 -23.22
CA ASP A 18 -4.22 -10.50 -23.11
C ASP A 18 -4.50 -10.08 -21.66
N TYR A 19 -4.11 -10.91 -20.69
CA TYR A 19 -4.32 -10.59 -19.28
C TYR A 19 -3.55 -9.35 -18.87
N SER A 20 -4.28 -8.42 -18.27
CA SER A 20 -3.72 -7.28 -17.56
C SER A 20 -4.57 -6.98 -16.35
N ILE A 21 -3.93 -6.76 -15.21
CA ILE A 21 -4.65 -6.47 -13.98
C ILE A 21 -5.55 -5.23 -14.15
N PRO A 22 -6.83 -5.29 -13.69
CA PRO A 22 -7.72 -4.15 -13.79
C PRO A 22 -7.17 -2.89 -13.11
N LYS A 23 -7.57 -1.73 -13.65
CA LYS A 23 -7.19 -0.42 -13.09
C LYS A 23 -8.41 0.34 -12.60
N ARG A 24 -8.20 1.17 -11.59
CA ARG A 24 -9.22 2.08 -11.03
C ARG A 24 -8.66 3.48 -10.85
N LYS A 25 -9.54 4.46 -10.97
CA LYS A 25 -9.19 5.87 -10.78
C LYS A 25 -8.79 6.16 -9.33
N LEU A 26 -7.74 6.94 -9.14
CA LEU A 26 -7.31 7.42 -7.83
C LEU A 26 -8.14 8.65 -7.42
N GLY A 27 -9.26 8.41 -6.74
CA GLY A 27 -10.15 9.47 -6.28
C GLY A 27 -10.52 10.47 -7.38
N LYS A 28 -10.38 11.76 -7.10
CA LYS A 28 -10.64 12.87 -8.04
C LYS A 28 -9.48 13.19 -8.97
N THR A 29 -8.36 12.50 -8.86
CA THR A 29 -7.21 12.67 -9.79
C THR A 29 -7.51 12.05 -11.16
N ASN A 30 -6.63 12.24 -12.14
CA ASN A 30 -6.75 11.58 -13.45
C ASN A 30 -5.96 10.27 -13.53
N GLU A 31 -5.31 9.87 -12.43
CA GLU A 31 -4.45 8.69 -12.39
C GLU A 31 -5.28 7.40 -12.34
N GLN A 32 -4.84 6.39 -13.10
CA GLN A 32 -5.42 5.05 -13.15
C GLN A 32 -4.41 4.07 -12.57
N LEU A 33 -4.71 3.45 -11.43
CA LEU A 33 -3.82 2.52 -10.75
C LEU A 33 -4.34 1.09 -10.86
N SER A 34 -3.42 0.14 -11.00
CA SER A 34 -3.73 -1.29 -10.88
C SER A 34 -4.35 -1.57 -9.50
N ILE A 35 -5.41 -2.39 -9.47
CA ILE A 35 -6.14 -2.69 -8.22
C ILE A 35 -5.29 -3.43 -7.18
N ILE A 36 -4.17 -4.04 -7.60
CA ILE A 36 -3.10 -4.54 -6.73
C ILE A 36 -1.87 -3.65 -6.92
N GLY A 37 -1.38 -3.09 -5.83
CA GLY A 37 -0.14 -2.32 -5.80
C GLY A 37 1.05 -3.17 -5.39
N PHE A 38 2.23 -2.82 -5.93
CA PHE A 38 3.50 -3.43 -5.57
C PHE A 38 4.04 -2.81 -4.27
N GLY A 39 4.06 -3.57 -3.19
CA GLY A 39 4.63 -3.14 -1.91
C GLY A 39 6.15 -3.29 -1.90
N GLY A 40 6.89 -2.21 -2.09
CA GLY A 40 8.35 -2.21 -2.20
C GLY A 40 9.09 -2.82 -1.01
N ILE A 41 8.46 -2.93 0.16
CA ILE A 41 9.05 -3.60 1.32
C ILE A 41 9.47 -5.05 1.02
N MET A 42 8.85 -5.72 0.05
CA MET A 42 9.23 -7.06 -0.41
C MET A 42 10.68 -7.14 -0.91
N LEU A 43 11.23 -6.01 -1.33
CA LEU A 43 12.59 -5.92 -1.86
C LEU A 43 13.65 -5.77 -0.76
N ASN A 44 13.23 -5.52 0.49
CA ASN A 44 14.16 -5.34 1.59
C ASN A 44 15.02 -6.59 1.81
N ASP A 45 16.33 -6.39 1.93
CA ASP A 45 17.35 -7.43 2.13
C ASP A 45 17.39 -8.52 1.03
N ASN A 46 16.84 -8.22 -0.15
CA ASN A 46 16.91 -9.09 -1.31
C ASN A 46 17.99 -8.62 -2.31
N PRO A 47 18.57 -9.52 -3.12
CA PRO A 47 19.50 -9.14 -4.19
C PRO A 47 18.85 -8.28 -5.26
N GLN A 48 19.66 -7.51 -6.00
CA GLN A 48 19.16 -6.66 -7.09
C GLN A 48 18.51 -7.48 -8.21
N GLU A 49 19.04 -8.66 -8.53
CA GLU A 49 18.47 -9.56 -9.54
C GLU A 49 17.04 -9.98 -9.19
N PHE A 50 16.77 -10.34 -7.92
CA PHE A 50 15.41 -10.62 -7.44
C PHE A 50 14.48 -9.42 -7.65
N ALA A 51 14.94 -8.21 -7.30
CA ALA A 51 14.16 -7.00 -7.50
C ALA A 51 13.85 -6.74 -8.97
N ASN A 52 14.83 -6.90 -9.84
CA ASN A 52 14.65 -6.72 -11.28
C ASN A 52 13.60 -7.67 -11.85
N GLU A 53 13.67 -8.96 -11.52
CA GLU A 53 12.73 -9.96 -12.03
C GLU A 53 11.32 -9.77 -11.47
N LEU A 54 11.19 -9.49 -10.16
CA LEU A 54 9.87 -9.31 -9.56
C LEU A 54 9.17 -8.03 -10.06
N VAL A 55 9.92 -6.94 -10.22
CA VAL A 55 9.39 -5.66 -10.75
C VAL A 55 9.01 -5.82 -12.23
N ALA A 56 9.86 -6.45 -13.06
CA ALA A 56 9.57 -6.70 -14.46
C ALA A 56 8.30 -7.57 -14.60
N LYS A 57 8.22 -8.68 -13.86
CA LYS A 57 7.04 -9.56 -13.86
C LYS A 57 5.76 -8.83 -13.44
N ALA A 58 5.82 -8.01 -12.39
CA ALA A 58 4.69 -7.22 -11.95
C ALA A 58 4.23 -6.25 -13.06
N PHE A 59 5.18 -5.56 -13.70
CA PHE A 59 4.90 -4.62 -14.77
C PHE A 59 4.29 -5.31 -16.00
N ASP A 60 4.83 -6.47 -16.41
CA ASP A 60 4.35 -7.27 -17.54
C ASP A 60 2.89 -7.74 -17.32
N LEU A 61 2.49 -7.98 -16.07
CA LEU A 61 1.11 -8.32 -15.69
C LEU A 61 0.21 -7.09 -15.52
N GLY A 62 0.71 -5.90 -15.85
CA GLY A 62 -0.06 -4.65 -15.86
C GLY A 62 -0.08 -3.88 -14.53
N VAL A 63 0.71 -4.31 -13.52
CA VAL A 63 0.88 -3.52 -12.30
C VAL A 63 1.63 -2.23 -12.62
N ASN A 64 1.00 -1.10 -12.33
CA ASN A 64 1.60 0.21 -12.53
C ASN A 64 1.75 1.02 -11.24
N TYR A 65 1.22 0.56 -10.11
CA TYR A 65 1.32 1.21 -8.82
C TYR A 65 2.41 0.56 -7.96
N PHE A 66 3.48 1.32 -7.67
CA PHE A 66 4.62 0.92 -6.85
C PHE A 66 4.70 1.83 -5.64
N ASP A 67 4.77 1.24 -4.45
CA ASP A 67 4.73 1.94 -3.17
C ASP A 67 5.93 1.56 -2.30
N VAL A 68 6.74 2.52 -1.89
CA VAL A 68 7.95 2.32 -1.11
C VAL A 68 8.10 3.37 0.00
N ALA A 69 9.04 3.20 0.90
CA ALA A 69 9.36 4.17 1.94
C ALA A 69 10.81 4.04 2.43
N PRO A 70 11.44 5.12 2.94
CA PRO A 70 12.76 5.08 3.56
C PRO A 70 12.89 4.08 4.72
N LYS A 71 11.79 3.85 5.45
CA LYS A 71 11.73 2.88 6.56
C LYS A 71 11.88 1.41 6.12
N TYR A 72 11.79 1.11 4.83
CA TYR A 72 11.81 -0.25 4.32
C TYR A 72 13.23 -0.77 4.05
N GLY A 73 14.18 -0.46 4.93
CA GLY A 73 15.57 -0.89 4.82
C GLY A 73 16.23 -0.41 3.52
N ASN A 74 16.72 -1.35 2.70
CA ASN A 74 17.35 -1.05 1.41
C ASN A 74 16.38 -1.17 0.21
N ALA A 75 15.07 -1.21 0.45
CA ALA A 75 14.07 -1.40 -0.60
C ALA A 75 14.11 -0.30 -1.68
N GLU A 76 14.37 0.97 -1.30
CA GLU A 76 14.50 2.06 -2.27
C GLU A 76 15.70 1.85 -3.21
N ASP A 77 16.83 1.39 -2.66
CA ASP A 77 18.06 1.13 -3.44
C ASP A 77 17.88 -0.05 -4.40
N ARG A 78 16.95 -0.96 -4.12
CA ARG A 78 16.57 -2.09 -4.98
C ARG A 78 15.53 -1.71 -6.01
N LEU A 79 14.52 -0.95 -5.60
CA LEU A 79 13.42 -0.56 -6.48
C LEU A 79 13.88 0.44 -7.56
N GLY A 80 14.73 1.39 -7.23
CA GLY A 80 15.18 2.41 -8.17
C GLY A 80 15.72 1.81 -9.47
N PRO A 81 16.80 1.03 -9.45
CA PRO A 81 17.33 0.38 -10.65
C PRO A 81 16.33 -0.56 -11.34
N ALA A 82 15.55 -1.33 -10.56
CA ALA A 82 14.58 -2.29 -11.11
C ALA A 82 13.41 -1.59 -11.83
N LEU A 83 12.94 -0.44 -11.33
CA LEU A 83 11.83 0.30 -11.91
C LEU A 83 12.25 1.25 -13.04
N LYS A 84 13.54 1.57 -13.13
CA LYS A 84 14.06 2.55 -14.12
C LYS A 84 13.58 2.28 -15.56
N PRO A 85 13.59 1.05 -16.11
CA PRO A 85 13.08 0.79 -17.45
C PRO A 85 11.59 1.12 -17.63
N PHE A 86 10.82 1.05 -16.56
CA PHE A 86 9.36 1.15 -16.54
C PHE A 86 8.85 2.47 -15.95
N ARG A 87 9.75 3.34 -15.42
CA ARG A 87 9.40 4.52 -14.62
C ARG A 87 8.36 5.44 -15.29
N LYS A 88 8.46 5.64 -16.59
CA LYS A 88 7.54 6.54 -17.34
C LYS A 88 6.10 6.06 -17.37
N ASN A 89 5.90 4.73 -17.28
CA ASN A 89 4.59 4.08 -17.32
C ASN A 89 4.14 3.57 -15.95
N SER A 90 4.85 3.95 -14.89
CA SER A 90 4.58 3.55 -13.52
C SER A 90 4.15 4.74 -12.66
N PHE A 91 3.22 4.50 -11.76
CA PHE A 91 2.86 5.40 -10.68
C PHE A 91 3.70 5.04 -9.45
N LEU A 92 4.69 5.88 -9.13
CA LEU A 92 5.60 5.67 -8.01
C LEU A 92 5.19 6.51 -6.82
N ALA A 93 4.84 5.83 -5.73
CA ALA A 93 4.53 6.44 -4.43
C ALA A 93 5.68 6.23 -3.45
N CYS A 94 6.07 7.30 -2.76
CA CYS A 94 7.03 7.25 -1.67
C CYS A 94 6.49 8.00 -0.44
N LYS A 95 7.22 7.98 0.69
CA LYS A 95 6.72 8.48 1.97
C LYS A 95 7.84 9.11 2.80
N THR A 96 7.46 9.91 3.81
CA THR A 96 8.36 10.34 4.90
C THR A 96 7.75 10.11 6.27
N ARG A 97 8.55 9.66 7.23
CA ARG A 97 8.17 9.62 8.65
C ARG A 97 8.61 10.84 9.43
N GLN A 98 9.33 11.74 8.79
CA GLN A 98 9.70 12.99 9.43
C GLN A 98 8.44 13.85 9.64
N ARG A 99 8.39 14.52 10.77
CA ARG A 99 7.23 15.35 11.13
C ARG A 99 7.52 16.83 10.91
N ASP A 100 8.79 17.21 10.88
CA ASP A 100 9.25 18.58 10.58
C ASP A 100 9.65 18.75 9.10
N ALA A 101 9.68 20.01 8.66
CA ALA A 101 9.96 20.36 7.26
C ALA A 101 11.37 19.98 6.81
N ALA A 102 12.39 20.19 7.67
CA ALA A 102 13.77 19.92 7.30
C ALA A 102 14.04 18.42 7.15
N GLY A 103 13.52 17.60 8.05
CA GLY A 103 13.58 16.15 7.97
C GLY A 103 12.85 15.61 6.74
N ALA A 104 11.64 16.12 6.46
CA ALA A 104 10.86 15.73 5.29
C ALA A 104 11.57 16.10 3.97
N GLN A 105 12.23 17.26 3.90
CA GLN A 105 13.03 17.66 2.74
C GLN A 105 14.22 16.70 2.52
N LYS A 106 14.92 16.34 3.59
CA LYS A 106 16.04 15.40 3.53
C LYS A 106 15.59 14.00 3.07
N ASP A 107 14.47 13.50 3.60
CA ASP A 107 13.91 12.21 3.16
C ASP A 107 13.54 12.25 1.68
N LEU A 108 12.84 13.30 1.22
CA LEU A 108 12.44 13.46 -0.17
C LEU A 108 13.64 13.43 -1.12
N GLU A 109 14.69 14.21 -0.83
CA GLU A 109 15.89 14.28 -1.67
C GLU A 109 16.67 12.96 -1.69
N ASN A 110 16.79 12.29 -0.54
CA ASN A 110 17.43 10.99 -0.45
C ASN A 110 16.64 9.93 -1.24
N SER A 111 15.32 9.93 -1.13
CA SER A 111 14.45 8.98 -1.82
C SER A 111 14.50 9.20 -3.34
N LEU A 112 14.47 10.44 -3.83
CA LEU A 112 14.64 10.75 -5.27
C LEU A 112 15.97 10.18 -5.81
N ARG A 113 17.06 10.37 -5.05
CA ARG A 113 18.39 9.86 -5.42
C ARG A 113 18.44 8.33 -5.44
N LYS A 114 17.95 7.66 -4.40
CA LYS A 114 17.96 6.19 -4.27
C LYS A 114 17.07 5.53 -5.33
N LEU A 115 15.91 6.10 -5.58
CA LEU A 115 14.95 5.61 -6.57
C LEU A 115 15.28 6.04 -8.00
N GLN A 116 16.37 6.80 -8.20
CA GLN A 116 16.88 7.23 -9.51
C GLN A 116 15.79 7.90 -10.37
N THR A 117 15.02 8.81 -9.75
CA THR A 117 13.93 9.54 -10.39
C THR A 117 13.94 11.01 -9.99
N ASP A 118 13.42 11.88 -10.84
CA ASP A 118 13.35 13.33 -10.60
C ASP A 118 12.06 13.74 -9.89
N TYR A 119 11.07 12.86 -9.85
CA TYR A 119 9.77 13.13 -9.24
C TYR A 119 9.09 11.85 -8.71
N PHE A 120 8.16 12.05 -7.78
CA PHE A 120 7.17 11.05 -7.37
C PHE A 120 5.79 11.39 -7.92
N ASP A 121 5.04 10.37 -8.28
CA ASP A 121 3.62 10.56 -8.63
C ASP A 121 2.80 10.82 -7.36
N LEU A 122 3.14 10.18 -6.25
CA LEU A 122 2.53 10.41 -4.94
C LEU A 122 3.60 10.46 -3.84
N TYR A 123 3.55 11.48 -2.99
CA TYR A 123 4.38 11.53 -1.80
C TYR A 123 3.51 11.65 -0.56
N GLN A 124 3.78 10.82 0.46
CA GLN A 124 2.87 10.62 1.58
C GLN A 124 3.51 10.94 2.93
N LEU A 125 2.76 11.59 3.81
CA LEU A 125 3.03 11.57 5.24
C LEU A 125 2.83 10.14 5.75
N HIS A 126 3.87 9.52 6.31
CA HIS A 126 3.86 8.09 6.62
C HIS A 126 3.41 7.82 8.05
N GLU A 127 2.36 6.98 8.20
CA GLU A 127 2.01 6.35 9.47
C GLU A 127 1.67 7.37 10.57
N LEU A 128 0.74 8.31 10.28
CA LEU A 128 0.22 9.22 11.31
C LEU A 128 -0.55 8.43 12.36
N THR A 129 -0.17 8.57 13.63
CA THR A 129 -0.69 7.73 14.71
C THR A 129 -1.14 8.55 15.92
N THR A 130 -0.33 9.52 16.37
CA THR A 130 -0.60 10.31 17.58
C THR A 130 -1.03 11.73 17.28
N ASP A 131 -1.68 12.37 18.26
CA ASP A 131 -2.09 13.77 18.18
C ASP A 131 -0.86 14.69 18.02
N ASP A 132 0.23 14.43 18.76
CA ASP A 132 1.46 15.23 18.70
C ASP A 132 2.10 15.17 17.31
N GLU A 133 2.17 13.97 16.69
CA GLU A 133 2.66 13.82 15.32
C GLU A 133 1.84 14.67 14.35
N VAL A 134 0.52 14.60 14.47
CA VAL A 134 -0.39 15.33 13.59
C VAL A 134 -0.23 16.84 13.80
N GLN A 135 -0.19 17.32 15.05
CA GLN A 135 0.02 18.74 15.34
C GLN A 135 1.35 19.25 14.79
N THR A 136 2.44 18.46 14.92
CA THR A 136 3.74 18.83 14.37
C THR A 136 3.73 18.91 12.85
N VAL A 137 3.15 17.91 12.19
CA VAL A 137 3.08 17.84 10.72
C VAL A 137 2.32 19.01 10.10
N PHE A 138 1.22 19.44 10.76
CA PHE A 138 0.35 20.52 10.27
C PHE A 138 0.73 21.89 10.85
N GLY A 139 1.64 21.94 11.81
CA GLY A 139 2.14 23.17 12.44
C GLY A 139 3.14 23.92 11.58
N THR A 140 3.60 25.06 12.10
CA THR A 140 4.68 25.85 11.47
C THR A 140 5.97 25.04 11.39
N ASN A 141 6.64 25.06 10.23
CA ASN A 141 7.79 24.22 9.90
C ASN A 141 7.48 22.71 9.97
N GLY A 142 6.23 22.31 9.80
CA GLY A 142 5.80 20.93 9.73
C GLY A 142 6.10 20.30 8.36
N ALA A 143 6.12 18.98 8.33
CA ALA A 143 6.44 18.23 7.10
C ALA A 143 5.49 18.54 5.93
N LEU A 144 4.23 18.88 6.19
CA LEU A 144 3.25 19.23 5.15
C LEU A 144 3.70 20.44 4.31
N GLU A 145 4.37 21.42 4.92
CA GLU A 145 4.90 22.59 4.19
C GLU A 145 5.90 22.15 3.11
N THR A 146 6.77 21.18 3.43
CA THR A 146 7.71 20.59 2.46
C THR A 146 6.98 19.89 1.32
N LEU A 147 5.93 19.11 1.61
CA LEU A 147 5.18 18.41 0.57
C LEU A 147 4.50 19.42 -0.37
N VAL A 148 3.88 20.47 0.18
CA VAL A 148 3.24 21.53 -0.61
C VAL A 148 4.28 22.25 -1.49
N LYS A 149 5.45 22.58 -0.93
CA LYS A 149 6.55 23.19 -1.69
C LYS A 149 7.03 22.25 -2.79
N ALA A 150 7.27 20.97 -2.49
CA ALA A 150 7.73 19.97 -3.44
C ALA A 150 6.73 19.76 -4.60
N LYS A 151 5.41 19.83 -4.33
CA LYS A 151 4.36 19.78 -5.36
C LYS A 151 4.45 20.99 -6.28
N ARG A 152 4.62 22.19 -5.74
CA ARG A 152 4.80 23.42 -6.53
C ARG A 152 6.08 23.37 -7.38
N ASP A 153 7.15 22.80 -6.83
CA ASP A 153 8.46 22.68 -7.49
C ASP A 153 8.50 21.50 -8.50
N GLY A 154 7.41 20.76 -8.68
CA GLY A 154 7.30 19.64 -9.63
C GLY A 154 8.00 18.35 -9.20
N LYS A 155 8.51 18.28 -7.96
CA LYS A 155 9.16 17.06 -7.40
C LYS A 155 8.14 15.99 -7.01
N ILE A 156 6.89 16.36 -6.75
CA ILE A 156 5.79 15.43 -6.50
C ILE A 156 4.53 15.92 -7.22
N LYS A 157 3.70 14.98 -7.71
CA LYS A 157 2.44 15.33 -8.41
C LYS A 157 1.27 15.39 -7.45
N HIS A 158 1.16 14.40 -6.56
CA HIS A 158 0.06 14.24 -5.62
C HIS A 158 0.58 14.16 -4.17
N ILE A 159 -0.21 14.66 -3.23
CA ILE A 159 0.06 14.60 -1.80
C ILE A 159 -0.94 13.66 -1.15
N GLY A 160 -0.43 12.68 -0.40
CA GLY A 160 -1.23 11.76 0.38
C GLY A 160 -0.71 11.59 1.80
N PHE A 161 -1.34 10.71 2.52
CA PHE A 161 -0.87 10.27 3.83
C PHE A 161 -1.26 8.82 4.12
N SER A 162 -0.59 8.19 5.06
CA SER A 162 -1.03 6.95 5.68
C SER A 162 -1.21 7.14 7.18
N ALA A 163 -2.15 6.41 7.78
CA ALA A 163 -2.42 6.50 9.20
C ALA A 163 -2.73 5.13 9.82
N HIS A 164 -2.40 5.00 11.10
CA HIS A 164 -2.72 3.85 11.93
C HIS A 164 -3.61 4.24 13.13
N SER A 165 -4.27 5.39 13.04
CA SER A 165 -5.26 5.89 14.00
C SER A 165 -6.42 6.52 13.24
N VAL A 166 -7.65 6.17 13.61
CA VAL A 166 -8.87 6.78 13.05
C VAL A 166 -8.90 8.28 13.35
N LYS A 167 -8.57 8.66 14.59
CA LYS A 167 -8.54 10.07 15.03
C LYS A 167 -7.54 10.88 14.21
N ALA A 168 -6.31 10.38 14.06
CA ALA A 168 -5.27 11.05 13.26
C ALA A 168 -5.67 11.17 11.79
N ALA A 169 -6.27 10.12 11.21
CA ALA A 169 -6.75 10.13 9.85
C ALA A 169 -7.86 11.16 9.63
N LEU A 170 -8.86 11.19 10.49
CA LEU A 170 -9.97 12.17 10.41
C LEU A 170 -9.48 13.61 10.61
N PHE A 171 -8.52 13.83 11.51
CA PHE A 171 -7.91 15.14 11.67
C PHE A 171 -7.20 15.57 10.37
N ALA A 172 -6.38 14.69 9.77
CA ALA A 172 -5.69 14.98 8.52
C ALA A 172 -6.67 15.32 7.39
N LEU A 173 -7.73 14.51 7.21
CA LEU A 173 -8.77 14.73 6.19
C LEU A 173 -9.51 16.06 6.39
N LYS A 174 -9.69 16.49 7.63
CA LYS A 174 -10.36 17.78 7.95
C LYS A 174 -9.48 18.99 7.64
N ASN A 175 -8.16 18.87 7.79
CA ASN A 175 -7.26 20.03 7.81
C ASN A 175 -6.46 20.25 6.52
N PHE A 176 -6.49 19.29 5.58
CA PHE A 176 -5.84 19.46 4.28
C PHE A 176 -6.55 18.66 3.19
N ASN A 177 -6.56 19.19 1.98
CA ASN A 177 -7.20 18.57 0.82
C ASN A 177 -6.23 17.58 0.15
N PHE A 178 -6.09 16.39 0.72
CA PHE A 178 -5.23 15.33 0.18
C PHE A 178 -5.77 14.75 -1.14
N ASP A 179 -4.85 14.21 -1.95
CA ASP A 179 -5.19 13.47 -3.16
C ASP A 179 -5.49 11.99 -2.84
N SER A 180 -4.84 11.42 -1.81
CA SER A 180 -5.06 10.04 -1.38
C SER A 180 -4.84 9.79 0.10
N ILE A 181 -5.44 8.71 0.59
CA ILE A 181 -5.14 8.08 1.88
C ILE A 181 -4.76 6.62 1.68
N LEU A 182 -3.70 6.16 2.35
CA LEU A 182 -3.30 4.76 2.46
C LEU A 182 -3.62 4.27 3.88
N PHE A 183 -4.65 3.42 4.02
CA PHE A 183 -5.22 3.07 5.31
C PHE A 183 -5.50 1.56 5.44
N PRO A 184 -5.39 0.96 6.66
CA PRO A 184 -5.76 -0.43 6.86
C PRO A 184 -7.24 -0.67 6.61
N ILE A 185 -7.56 -1.46 5.59
CA ILE A 185 -8.92 -1.87 5.26
C ILE A 185 -8.93 -3.37 5.03
N ASN A 186 -9.48 -4.11 5.98
CA ASN A 186 -9.71 -5.55 5.90
C ASN A 186 -10.94 -5.95 6.71
N PHE A 187 -11.43 -7.16 6.50
CA PHE A 187 -12.67 -7.63 7.10
C PHE A 187 -12.64 -7.63 8.64
N ALA A 188 -11.51 -7.99 9.26
CA ALA A 188 -11.40 -8.07 10.73
C ALA A 188 -11.35 -6.67 11.37
N CYS A 189 -10.46 -5.77 10.86
CA CYS A 189 -10.38 -4.39 11.36
C CYS A 189 -11.70 -3.64 11.15
N TRP A 190 -12.35 -3.86 9.99
CA TRP A 190 -13.60 -3.18 9.65
C TRP A 190 -14.76 -3.60 10.54
N ASN A 191 -14.95 -4.91 10.74
CA ASN A 191 -16.14 -5.43 11.40
C ASN A 191 -15.97 -5.64 12.91
N ALA A 192 -14.88 -6.29 13.33
CA ALA A 192 -14.62 -6.54 14.75
C ALA A 192 -13.83 -5.42 15.42
N GLY A 193 -13.00 -4.71 14.67
CA GLY A 193 -12.18 -3.62 15.17
C GLY A 193 -12.83 -2.25 15.13
N ASN A 194 -13.98 -2.09 14.49
CA ASN A 194 -14.57 -0.75 14.18
C ASN A 194 -13.53 0.25 13.63
N PHE A 195 -12.51 -0.27 12.92
CA PHE A 195 -11.38 0.50 12.44
C PHE A 195 -11.44 0.61 10.90
N GLY A 196 -11.76 1.78 10.41
CA GLY A 196 -11.81 2.07 8.98
C GLY A 196 -13.10 2.67 8.45
N PRO A 197 -14.31 2.24 8.88
CA PRO A 197 -15.57 2.76 8.33
C PRO A 197 -15.67 4.28 8.34
N GLN A 198 -15.27 4.93 9.44
CA GLN A 198 -15.36 6.38 9.64
C GLN A 198 -14.42 7.12 8.68
N VAL A 199 -13.20 6.63 8.54
CA VAL A 199 -12.17 7.21 7.66
C VAL A 199 -12.54 7.03 6.20
N PHE A 200 -13.07 5.85 5.86
CA PHE A 200 -13.54 5.54 4.51
C PHE A 200 -14.68 6.46 4.09
N ALA A 201 -15.70 6.63 4.95
CA ALA A 201 -16.84 7.48 4.66
C ALA A 201 -16.42 8.93 4.43
N GLU A 202 -15.50 9.47 5.25
CA GLU A 202 -15.03 10.83 5.09
C GLU A 202 -14.17 11.00 3.82
N ALA A 203 -13.28 10.04 3.53
CA ALA A 203 -12.46 10.06 2.31
C ALA A 203 -13.34 9.93 1.04
N GLU A 204 -14.36 9.05 1.03
CA GLU A 204 -15.32 8.92 -0.07
C GLU A 204 -16.09 10.21 -0.30
N LYS A 205 -16.62 10.82 0.76
CA LYS A 205 -17.34 12.11 0.71
C LYS A 205 -16.50 13.22 0.09
N GLN A 206 -15.20 13.24 0.36
CA GLN A 206 -14.28 14.23 -0.19
C GLN A 206 -13.75 13.86 -1.59
N GLY A 207 -14.05 12.67 -2.11
CA GLY A 207 -13.54 12.16 -3.38
C GLY A 207 -12.03 11.85 -3.35
N ILE A 208 -11.48 11.58 -2.17
CA ILE A 208 -10.05 11.24 -1.97
C ILE A 208 -9.81 9.80 -2.41
N GLY A 209 -8.69 9.54 -3.09
CA GLY A 209 -8.30 8.19 -3.49
C GLY A 209 -7.98 7.32 -2.28
N ILE A 210 -8.65 6.17 -2.17
CA ILE A 210 -8.46 5.25 -1.04
C ILE A 210 -7.59 4.09 -1.50
N LEU A 211 -6.44 3.95 -0.85
CA LEU A 211 -5.49 2.87 -1.03
C LEU A 211 -5.54 2.00 0.22
N ALA A 212 -5.74 0.70 0.06
CA ALA A 212 -5.91 -0.21 1.18
C ALA A 212 -4.60 -0.91 1.55
N LEU A 213 -4.28 -0.93 2.84
CA LEU A 213 -3.26 -1.78 3.43
C LEU A 213 -3.92 -2.99 4.11
N LYS A 214 -3.16 -4.08 4.19
CA LYS A 214 -3.49 -5.22 5.04
C LYS A 214 -4.77 -5.97 4.65
N ALA A 215 -5.18 -5.90 3.37
CA ALA A 215 -6.35 -6.62 2.86
C ALA A 215 -6.34 -8.12 3.19
N MET A 216 -5.14 -8.74 3.22
CA MET A 216 -4.93 -10.16 3.50
C MET A 216 -4.36 -10.40 4.92
N ALA A 217 -4.52 -9.45 5.85
CA ALA A 217 -4.11 -9.61 7.24
C ALA A 217 -5.20 -10.34 8.03
N LEU A 218 -4.77 -11.29 8.89
CA LEU A 218 -5.64 -12.00 9.82
C LEU A 218 -5.62 -11.32 11.20
N THR A 219 -4.45 -11.30 11.86
CA THR A 219 -4.31 -10.87 13.25
C THR A 219 -2.89 -10.37 13.54
N THR A 220 -2.63 -9.96 14.77
CA THR A 220 -1.26 -9.71 15.25
C THR A 220 -0.60 -11.01 15.66
N PHE A 221 0.72 -11.10 15.54
CA PHE A 221 1.47 -12.18 16.16
C PHE A 221 1.36 -12.10 17.70
N ARG A 222 1.29 -13.26 18.35
CA ARG A 222 1.29 -13.34 19.81
C ARG A 222 2.70 -13.19 20.37
N GLU A 223 3.68 -13.80 19.67
CA GLU A 223 5.10 -13.77 20.01
C GLU A 223 5.95 -13.50 18.78
N LYS A 224 7.18 -13.02 18.98
CA LYS A 224 8.11 -12.74 17.85
C LYS A 224 8.53 -13.99 17.09
N GLU A 225 8.47 -15.14 17.73
CA GLU A 225 8.82 -16.44 17.16
C GLU A 225 7.79 -16.95 16.15
N ASP A 226 6.58 -16.38 16.15
CA ASP A 226 5.52 -16.68 15.18
C ASP A 226 5.71 -16.01 13.82
N LEU A 227 6.78 -15.22 13.63
CA LEU A 227 7.04 -14.50 12.38
C LEU A 227 7.36 -15.47 11.25
N ILE A 228 6.36 -15.80 10.44
CA ILE A 228 6.49 -16.65 9.24
C ILE A 228 7.19 -15.87 8.12
N PHE A 229 6.93 -14.58 8.00
CA PHE A 229 7.44 -13.71 6.95
C PHE A 229 8.21 -12.52 7.54
N LYS A 230 9.47 -12.37 7.14
CA LYS A 230 10.41 -11.37 7.67
C LYS A 230 9.89 -9.93 7.61
N ASN A 231 9.17 -9.57 6.55
CA ASN A 231 8.69 -8.21 6.32
C ASN A 231 7.22 -7.99 6.73
N CYS A 232 6.60 -8.96 7.44
CA CYS A 232 5.24 -8.86 7.95
C CYS A 232 5.24 -8.88 9.48
N TRP A 233 4.92 -7.75 10.12
CA TRP A 233 4.79 -7.67 11.58
C TRP A 233 3.41 -8.10 12.12
N TYR A 234 2.52 -8.50 11.25
CA TYR A 234 1.20 -9.07 11.52
C TYR A 234 1.10 -10.44 10.84
N LYS A 235 0.22 -11.30 11.32
CA LYS A 235 -0.03 -12.61 10.73
C LYS A 235 -0.92 -12.45 9.48
N PRO A 236 -0.43 -12.77 8.26
CA PRO A 236 -1.29 -12.88 7.09
C PRO A 236 -2.24 -14.08 7.22
N ILE A 237 -3.29 -14.10 6.40
CA ILE A 237 -4.15 -15.27 6.22
C ILE A 237 -3.32 -16.36 5.53
N ASP A 238 -3.35 -17.58 6.03
CA ASP A 238 -2.62 -18.74 5.50
C ASP A 238 -3.51 -19.67 4.63
N ASP A 239 -4.83 -19.68 4.88
CA ASP A 239 -5.79 -20.37 4.04
C ASP A 239 -6.06 -19.59 2.75
N GLU A 240 -5.84 -20.23 1.60
CA GLU A 240 -5.91 -19.59 0.29
C GLU A 240 -7.34 -19.17 -0.08
N HIS A 241 -8.36 -19.94 0.31
CA HIS A 241 -9.76 -19.58 0.04
C HIS A 241 -10.18 -18.36 0.85
N ILE A 242 -9.82 -18.33 2.13
CA ILE A 242 -10.07 -17.18 3.01
C ILE A 242 -9.27 -15.95 2.52
N MET A 243 -8.03 -16.16 2.08
CA MET A 243 -7.17 -15.10 1.54
C MET A 243 -7.79 -14.43 0.29
N LYS A 244 -8.26 -15.23 -0.67
CA LYS A 244 -8.97 -14.75 -1.88
C LYS A 244 -10.22 -13.96 -1.51
N ARG A 245 -11.06 -14.48 -0.61
CA ARG A 245 -12.26 -13.80 -0.12
C ARG A 245 -11.96 -12.51 0.61
N ALA A 246 -10.96 -12.49 1.49
CA ALA A 246 -10.55 -11.30 2.23
C ALA A 246 -10.05 -10.18 1.30
N LEU A 247 -9.29 -10.53 0.25
CA LEU A 247 -8.85 -9.58 -0.77
C LEU A 247 -10.04 -9.06 -1.58
N ARG A 248 -10.96 -9.94 -2.01
CA ARG A 248 -12.21 -9.56 -2.70
C ARG A 248 -13.11 -8.69 -1.83
N TYR A 249 -13.23 -8.98 -0.53
CA TYR A 249 -13.96 -8.14 0.43
C TYR A 249 -13.44 -6.69 0.42
N THR A 250 -12.14 -6.53 0.49
CA THR A 250 -11.50 -5.21 0.47
C THR A 250 -11.69 -4.51 -0.88
N LEU A 251 -11.46 -5.22 -1.99
CA LEU A 251 -11.58 -4.69 -3.34
C LEU A 251 -13.04 -4.46 -3.79
N SER A 252 -14.03 -5.06 -3.12
CA SER A 252 -15.45 -4.80 -3.36
C SER A 252 -15.92 -3.45 -2.79
N LYS A 253 -15.11 -2.82 -1.94
CA LYS A 253 -15.36 -1.44 -1.52
C LYS A 253 -14.91 -0.46 -2.60
N LYS A 254 -15.38 0.78 -2.55
CA LYS A 254 -14.97 1.86 -3.48
C LYS A 254 -13.55 2.34 -3.18
N ILE A 255 -12.59 1.44 -3.27
CA ILE A 255 -11.16 1.74 -3.15
C ILE A 255 -10.47 1.70 -4.51
N THR A 256 -9.35 2.38 -4.62
CA THR A 256 -8.54 2.39 -5.85
C THR A 256 -7.72 1.11 -5.96
N ALA A 257 -6.95 0.80 -4.93
CA ALA A 257 -6.03 -0.34 -4.93
C ALA A 257 -5.81 -0.91 -3.54
N ALA A 258 -5.38 -2.18 -3.47
CA ALA A 258 -4.90 -2.83 -2.27
C ALA A 258 -3.41 -3.20 -2.43
N ILE A 259 -2.61 -2.99 -1.36
CA ILE A 259 -1.23 -3.45 -1.28
C ILE A 259 -1.22 -4.74 -0.45
N PRO A 260 -0.82 -5.88 -1.04
CA PRO A 260 -0.64 -7.14 -0.34
C PRO A 260 0.41 -7.08 0.78
N PRO A 261 0.48 -8.09 1.66
CA PRO A 261 1.53 -8.18 2.68
C PRO A 261 2.95 -8.13 2.07
N GLY A 262 3.93 -7.73 2.87
CA GLY A 262 5.32 -7.54 2.47
C GLY A 262 6.09 -8.83 2.13
N GLU A 263 5.46 -9.76 1.43
CA GLU A 263 6.01 -11.05 1.02
C GLU A 263 5.66 -11.33 -0.45
N TYR A 264 6.67 -11.66 -1.26
CA TYR A 264 6.50 -11.79 -2.71
C TYR A 264 5.55 -12.93 -3.11
N THR A 265 5.53 -14.03 -2.38
CA THR A 265 4.62 -15.15 -2.65
C THR A 265 3.16 -14.73 -2.45
N LEU A 266 2.87 -13.94 -1.43
CA LEU A 266 1.53 -13.40 -1.18
C LEU A 266 1.14 -12.31 -2.21
N PHE A 267 2.11 -11.55 -2.70
CA PHE A 267 1.89 -10.62 -3.80
C PHE A 267 1.54 -11.36 -5.11
N LEU A 268 2.29 -12.41 -5.45
CA LEU A 268 1.99 -13.22 -6.63
C LEU A 268 0.62 -13.91 -6.51
N LYS A 269 0.28 -14.44 -5.33
CA LYS A 269 -1.07 -14.97 -5.07
C LYS A 269 -2.17 -13.92 -5.24
N ALA A 270 -1.93 -12.69 -4.78
CA ALA A 270 -2.89 -11.61 -5.00
C ALA A 270 -3.11 -11.32 -6.50
N LEU A 271 -2.05 -11.37 -7.34
CA LEU A 271 -2.17 -11.22 -8.79
C LEU A 271 -2.93 -12.39 -9.42
N GLU A 272 -2.65 -13.63 -8.97
CA GLU A 272 -3.34 -14.83 -9.43
C GLU A 272 -4.86 -14.75 -9.16
N PHE A 273 -5.26 -14.29 -7.97
CA PHE A 273 -6.68 -14.13 -7.62
C PHE A 273 -7.41 -13.08 -8.44
N MET A 274 -6.68 -12.19 -9.11
CA MET A 274 -7.30 -11.13 -9.93
C MET A 274 -7.58 -11.55 -11.38
N GLN A 275 -7.17 -12.75 -11.80
CA GLN A 275 -7.50 -13.25 -13.16
C GLN A 275 -9.01 -13.35 -13.40
N ASP A 276 -9.74 -13.73 -12.37
CA ASP A 276 -11.20 -13.92 -12.37
C ASP A 276 -11.87 -13.02 -11.31
N PHE A 277 -11.34 -11.81 -11.10
CA PHE A 277 -11.87 -10.91 -10.07
C PHE A 277 -13.36 -10.62 -10.29
N SER A 278 -14.15 -10.97 -9.29
CA SER A 278 -15.53 -10.53 -9.11
C SER A 278 -15.73 -9.94 -7.72
N PRO A 279 -16.67 -9.03 -7.52
CA PRO A 279 -17.04 -8.58 -6.18
C PRO A 279 -17.38 -9.77 -5.27
N ILE A 280 -17.13 -9.62 -3.95
CA ILE A 280 -17.46 -10.66 -2.98
C ILE A 280 -18.99 -10.83 -2.88
N GLU A 281 -19.44 -12.07 -2.74
CA GLU A 281 -20.84 -12.40 -2.56
C GLU A 281 -21.26 -12.28 -1.08
N GLU A 282 -22.56 -12.19 -0.83
CA GLU A 282 -23.08 -12.01 0.53
C GLU A 282 -22.76 -13.23 1.42
N GLU A 283 -22.89 -14.45 0.91
CA GLU A 283 -22.57 -15.68 1.65
C GLU A 283 -21.09 -15.69 2.09
N GLU A 284 -20.17 -15.39 1.16
CA GLU A 284 -18.73 -15.29 1.44
C GLU A 284 -18.44 -14.17 2.46
N THR A 285 -19.19 -13.08 2.39
CA THR A 285 -19.10 -11.98 3.36
C THR A 285 -19.50 -12.45 4.74
N GLN A 286 -20.60 -13.20 4.89
CA GLN A 286 -21.05 -13.74 6.19
C GLN A 286 -20.03 -14.71 6.80
N GLU A 287 -19.36 -15.53 6.00
CA GLU A 287 -18.25 -16.38 6.46
C GLU A 287 -17.09 -15.56 7.05
N LEU A 288 -16.67 -14.49 6.33
CA LEU A 288 -15.63 -13.58 6.84
C LEU A 288 -16.07 -12.85 8.12
N LEU A 289 -17.35 -12.47 8.23
CA LEU A 289 -17.89 -11.87 9.46
C LEU A 289 -17.87 -12.84 10.63
N ALA A 290 -18.18 -14.11 10.39
CA ALA A 290 -18.12 -15.16 11.42
C ALA A 290 -16.66 -15.39 11.89
N LEU A 291 -15.71 -15.38 10.95
CA LEU A 291 -14.29 -15.46 11.26
C LEU A 291 -13.83 -14.22 12.05
N ALA A 292 -14.24 -13.01 11.65
CA ALA A 292 -13.88 -11.76 12.30
C ALA A 292 -14.27 -11.72 13.79
N LYS A 293 -15.43 -12.27 14.15
CA LYS A 293 -15.91 -12.35 15.56
C LYS A 293 -14.94 -13.08 16.47
N ASN A 294 -14.19 -14.05 15.93
CA ASN A 294 -13.24 -14.89 16.67
C ASN A 294 -11.78 -14.49 16.43
N THR A 295 -11.55 -13.37 15.70
CA THR A 295 -10.22 -12.91 15.35
C THR A 295 -9.92 -11.58 16.05
N ARG A 296 -8.78 -11.48 16.72
CA ARG A 296 -8.30 -10.19 17.23
C ARG A 296 -7.82 -9.34 16.05
N PRO A 297 -8.45 -8.20 15.76
CA PRO A 297 -8.02 -7.36 14.65
C PRO A 297 -6.61 -6.79 14.84
N VAL A 298 -5.92 -6.51 13.75
CA VAL A 298 -4.60 -5.83 13.79
C VAL A 298 -4.72 -4.41 14.35
N PHE A 299 -5.86 -3.76 14.09
CA PHE A 299 -6.21 -2.45 14.63
C PHE A 299 -7.65 -2.47 15.16
N MET A 300 -7.85 -1.69 16.22
CA MET A 300 -9.15 -1.45 16.85
C MET A 300 -9.33 0.04 17.07
N HIS A 301 -10.58 0.50 16.99
CA HIS A 301 -11.01 1.85 17.33
C HIS A 301 -12.09 1.76 18.39
N ASP A 302 -11.90 2.48 19.48
CA ASP A 302 -12.82 2.55 20.64
C ASP A 302 -14.08 3.39 20.30
#